data_55f546061fa258fa66617daf0e8038cd
#
_entry.id   55f546061fa258fa66617daf0e8038cd
#
_cell.length_a   1.000
_cell.length_b   1.000
_cell.length_c   1.000
_cell.angle_alpha   90.00
_cell.angle_beta   90.00
_cell.angle_gamma   90.00
#
_symmetry.space_group_name_H-M   'P 1'
#
loop_
_entity.id
_entity.type
_entity.pdbx_description
1 polymer ?
#
loop_
_entity_poly.entity_id
_entity_poly.type
_entity_poly.pdbx_seq_one_letter_code
_entity_poly.pdbx_strand_id
1 'polypeptide(L)'
;MDVHLRSTTVCALDAETGEAVTRRFRGNPWGEVAEWMSGFPGPSLAAYESGYLGFAPQRELSGLGIDCVVAAVSRVPRSAADLSSKNDRNDAARMAKAILSHDVTPVWVPSPEIEGLRDLAAAHAAATARLAAAKQRLLAFLALTCVKISDTELRGIMLP
;
A
#
# COMPACT_ATOMS: atom_id res chain seq x y z
N MET A 1 -9.52 -8.13 -2.50
CA MET A 1 -9.28 -7.38 -3.75
C MET A 1 -7.78 -7.25 -3.96
N ASP A 2 -7.35 -7.28 -5.19
CA ASP A 2 -6.00 -6.91 -5.60
C ASP A 2 -6.07 -5.55 -6.31
N VAL A 3 -5.44 -4.53 -5.71
CA VAL A 3 -5.65 -3.12 -6.06
C VAL A 3 -4.35 -2.52 -6.61
N HIS A 4 -4.39 -2.13 -7.88
CA HIS A 4 -3.29 -1.47 -8.58
C HIS A 4 -3.70 -0.10 -9.11
N LEU A 5 -2.72 0.74 -9.45
CA LEU A 5 -2.97 2.09 -9.96
C LEU A 5 -3.88 2.12 -11.20
N ARG A 6 -3.79 1.10 -12.07
CA ARG A 6 -4.50 1.06 -13.36
C ARG A 6 -5.62 0.04 -13.43
N SER A 7 -5.80 -0.78 -12.41
CA SER A 7 -6.86 -1.79 -12.36
C SER A 7 -7.08 -2.31 -10.96
N THR A 8 -8.32 -2.69 -10.67
CA THR A 8 -8.70 -3.40 -9.47
C THR A 8 -9.32 -4.74 -9.85
N THR A 9 -8.81 -5.84 -9.30
CA THR A 9 -9.39 -7.17 -9.45
C THR A 9 -10.08 -7.55 -8.15
N VAL A 10 -11.36 -7.83 -8.22
CA VAL A 10 -12.18 -8.22 -7.08
C VAL A 10 -12.59 -9.68 -7.24
N CYS A 11 -12.39 -10.46 -6.18
CA CYS A 11 -12.93 -11.79 -6.04
C CYS A 11 -13.99 -11.76 -4.93
N ALA A 12 -15.25 -11.96 -5.27
CA ALA A 12 -16.31 -12.22 -4.31
C ALA A 12 -16.32 -13.73 -4.03
N LEU A 13 -16.31 -14.07 -2.74
CA LEU A 13 -16.37 -15.45 -2.26
C LEU A 13 -17.57 -15.57 -1.34
N ASP A 14 -18.50 -16.44 -1.69
CA ASP A 14 -19.62 -16.76 -0.85
C ASP A 14 -19.16 -17.62 0.33
N ALA A 15 -19.51 -17.19 1.55
CA ALA A 15 -19.05 -17.83 2.78
C ALA A 15 -19.76 -19.18 3.07
N GLU A 16 -20.98 -19.38 2.54
CA GLU A 16 -21.78 -20.58 2.77
C GLU A 16 -21.51 -21.64 1.71
N THR A 17 -21.47 -21.23 0.44
CA THR A 17 -21.34 -22.17 -0.69
C THR A 17 -19.89 -22.37 -1.13
N GLY A 18 -19.00 -21.43 -0.81
CA GLY A 18 -17.63 -21.42 -1.32
C GLY A 18 -17.52 -21.02 -2.80
N GLU A 19 -18.62 -20.58 -3.41
CA GLU A 19 -18.61 -20.13 -4.80
C GLU A 19 -17.83 -18.81 -4.94
N ALA A 20 -17.01 -18.71 -5.99
CA ALA A 20 -16.15 -17.56 -6.20
C ALA A 20 -16.40 -16.93 -7.56
N VAL A 21 -16.69 -15.63 -7.58
CA VAL A 21 -16.85 -14.84 -8.80
C VAL A 21 -15.78 -13.75 -8.83
N THR A 22 -15.05 -13.64 -9.94
CA THR A 22 -13.98 -12.64 -10.09
C THR A 22 -14.31 -11.68 -11.21
N ARG A 23 -14.15 -10.37 -10.92
CA ARG A 23 -14.29 -9.29 -11.91
C ARG A 23 -13.08 -8.36 -11.85
N ARG A 24 -12.60 -7.93 -13.01
CA ARG A 24 -11.56 -6.92 -13.15
C ARG A 24 -12.18 -5.61 -13.61
N PHE A 25 -11.83 -4.54 -12.93
CA PHE A 25 -12.20 -3.17 -13.25
C PHE A 25 -10.99 -2.43 -13.81
N ARG A 26 -11.19 -1.58 -14.80
CA ARG A 26 -10.14 -0.73 -15.35
C ARG A 26 -10.04 0.54 -14.51
N GLY A 27 -8.85 0.89 -14.06
CA GLY A 27 -8.66 1.97 -13.08
C GLY A 27 -9.17 1.57 -11.70
N ASN A 28 -9.69 2.54 -10.98
CA ASN A 28 -10.22 2.39 -9.62
C ASN A 28 -11.63 3.00 -9.52
N PRO A 29 -12.64 2.46 -10.24
CA PRO A 29 -14.00 2.98 -10.25
C PRO A 29 -14.77 2.47 -9.01
N TRP A 30 -14.51 3.05 -7.84
CA TRP A 30 -15.04 2.57 -6.55
C TRP A 30 -16.56 2.48 -6.52
N GLY A 31 -17.27 3.39 -7.22
CA GLY A 31 -18.73 3.33 -7.38
C GLY A 31 -19.17 2.04 -8.09
N GLU A 32 -18.53 1.68 -9.21
CA GLU A 32 -18.86 0.44 -9.95
C GLU A 32 -18.48 -0.82 -9.15
N VAL A 33 -17.39 -0.74 -8.37
CA VAL A 33 -16.97 -1.84 -7.49
C VAL A 33 -18.00 -2.04 -6.38
N ALA A 34 -18.43 -0.95 -5.73
CA ALA A 34 -19.44 -1.00 -4.67
C ALA A 34 -20.79 -1.49 -5.20
N GLU A 35 -21.24 -0.99 -6.35
CA GLU A 35 -22.48 -1.45 -7.01
C GLU A 35 -22.41 -2.96 -7.33
N TRP A 36 -21.29 -3.41 -7.89
CA TRP A 36 -21.12 -4.84 -8.18
C TRP A 36 -21.11 -5.69 -6.92
N MET A 37 -20.49 -5.25 -5.83
CA MET A 37 -20.47 -5.94 -4.55
C MET A 37 -21.86 -5.97 -3.92
N SER A 38 -22.62 -4.89 -3.99
CA SER A 38 -24.00 -4.80 -3.48
C SER A 38 -24.99 -5.66 -4.25
N GLY A 39 -24.62 -6.16 -5.43
CA GLY A 39 -25.41 -7.09 -6.20
C GLY A 39 -25.44 -8.53 -5.66
N PHE A 40 -24.57 -8.87 -4.70
CA PHE A 40 -24.57 -10.16 -4.03
C PHE A 40 -25.51 -10.15 -2.82
N PRO A 41 -26.13 -11.29 -2.48
CA PRO A 41 -27.02 -11.38 -1.32
C PRO A 41 -26.21 -11.25 0.00
N GLY A 42 -26.82 -10.60 0.99
CA GLY A 42 -26.24 -10.46 2.33
C GLY A 42 -25.20 -9.36 2.49
N PRO A 43 -24.61 -9.22 3.68
CA PRO A 43 -23.59 -8.23 3.96
C PRO A 43 -22.27 -8.59 3.28
N SER A 44 -21.65 -7.58 2.65
CA SER A 44 -20.34 -7.72 1.98
C SER A 44 -19.23 -7.08 2.78
N LEU A 45 -18.11 -7.80 2.97
CA LEU A 45 -16.88 -7.30 3.55
C LEU A 45 -15.77 -7.29 2.50
N ALA A 46 -15.22 -6.12 2.21
CA ALA A 46 -14.07 -5.98 1.33
C ALA A 46 -12.76 -6.04 2.11
N ALA A 47 -11.70 -6.53 1.48
CA ALA A 47 -10.34 -6.30 1.97
C ALA A 47 -9.34 -6.22 0.83
N TYR A 48 -8.24 -5.50 1.08
CA TYR A 48 -7.09 -5.42 0.18
C TYR A 48 -5.79 -5.28 0.97
N GLU A 49 -4.68 -5.65 0.35
CA GLU A 49 -3.36 -5.44 0.97
C GLU A 49 -2.98 -3.96 0.93
N SER A 50 -2.44 -3.43 2.06
CA SER A 50 -1.91 -2.07 2.09
C SER A 50 -0.79 -1.95 1.06
N GLY A 51 -0.91 -1.00 0.14
CA GLY A 51 -0.02 -0.86 -0.98
C GLY A 51 0.06 0.59 -1.45
N TYR A 52 0.35 0.76 -2.72
CA TYR A 52 0.63 2.06 -3.34
C TYR A 52 -0.51 3.09 -3.25
N LEU A 53 -1.76 2.64 -3.16
CA LEU A 53 -2.93 3.52 -3.04
C LEU A 53 -3.28 3.87 -1.58
N GLY A 54 -2.47 3.42 -0.62
CA GLY A 54 -2.66 3.73 0.79
C GLY A 54 -4.05 3.34 1.28
N PHE A 55 -4.72 4.27 1.96
CA PHE A 55 -6.04 4.07 2.55
C PHE A 55 -7.20 4.60 1.71
N ALA A 56 -6.94 5.17 0.52
CA ALA A 56 -7.98 5.72 -0.34
C ALA A 56 -9.06 4.68 -0.72
N PRO A 57 -8.72 3.44 -1.12
CA PRO A 57 -9.74 2.42 -1.43
C PRO A 57 -10.68 2.12 -0.27
N GLN A 58 -10.16 2.05 0.95
CA GLN A 58 -10.95 1.80 2.16
C GLN A 58 -11.93 2.94 2.42
N ARG A 59 -11.47 4.20 2.33
CA ARG A 59 -12.33 5.38 2.57
C ARG A 59 -13.43 5.49 1.54
N GLU A 60 -13.09 5.30 0.26
CA GLU A 60 -14.06 5.37 -0.85
C GLU A 60 -15.14 4.30 -0.70
N LEU A 61 -14.76 3.04 -0.46
CA LEU A 61 -15.72 1.95 -0.30
C LEU A 61 -16.57 2.13 0.97
N SER A 62 -15.97 2.52 2.09
CA SER A 62 -16.72 2.78 3.31
C SER A 62 -17.69 3.96 3.15
N GLY A 63 -17.32 5.01 2.40
CA GLY A 63 -18.21 6.10 2.03
C GLY A 63 -19.39 5.67 1.16
N LEU A 64 -19.25 4.57 0.42
CA LEU A 64 -20.29 3.94 -0.40
C LEU A 64 -21.06 2.82 0.34
N GLY A 65 -20.84 2.67 1.65
CA GLY A 65 -21.57 1.71 2.49
C GLY A 65 -21.01 0.28 2.44
N ILE A 66 -19.83 0.05 1.88
CA ILE A 66 -19.15 -1.24 1.89
C ILE A 66 -18.08 -1.26 2.99
N ASP A 67 -18.24 -2.14 3.96
CA ASP A 67 -17.22 -2.37 4.98
C ASP A 67 -15.91 -2.84 4.33
N CYS A 68 -14.81 -2.18 4.65
CA CYS A 68 -13.52 -2.46 4.01
C CYS A 68 -12.36 -2.51 5.00
N VAL A 69 -11.61 -3.60 4.98
CA VAL A 69 -10.43 -3.85 5.82
C VAL A 69 -9.16 -3.69 5.00
N VAL A 70 -8.20 -2.96 5.53
CA VAL A 70 -6.84 -2.91 4.99
C VAL A 70 -6.00 -3.98 5.67
N ALA A 71 -5.42 -4.89 4.90
CA ALA A 71 -4.62 -6.00 5.40
C ALA A 71 -3.13 -5.69 5.40
N ALA A 72 -2.41 -6.15 6.43
CA ALA A 72 -0.95 -6.07 6.46
C ALA A 72 -0.33 -7.07 5.49
N VAL A 73 0.46 -6.59 4.52
CA VAL A 73 1.10 -7.39 3.44
C VAL A 73 1.90 -8.58 3.97
N SER A 74 2.61 -8.39 5.08
CA SER A 74 3.53 -9.40 5.65
C SER A 74 2.82 -10.56 6.36
N ARG A 75 1.49 -10.49 6.50
CA ARG A 75 0.72 -11.45 7.32
C ARG A 75 -0.39 -12.18 6.54
N VAL A 76 -0.47 -11.97 5.23
CA VAL A 76 -1.36 -12.76 4.38
C VAL A 76 -0.65 -14.06 4.02
N PRO A 77 -1.19 -15.24 4.41
CA PRO A 77 -0.56 -16.52 4.13
C PRO A 77 -0.32 -16.73 2.65
N ARG A 78 0.86 -17.22 2.28
CA ARG A 78 1.24 -17.56 0.91
C ARG A 78 1.63 -19.03 0.87
N SER A 79 0.99 -19.80 0.00
CA SER A 79 1.42 -21.17 -0.26
C SER A 79 2.61 -21.18 -1.24
N ALA A 80 3.39 -22.27 -1.22
CA ALA A 80 4.49 -22.46 -2.18
C ALA A 80 4.00 -22.48 -3.65
N ALA A 81 2.75 -22.90 -3.89
CA ALA A 81 2.13 -22.89 -5.21
C ALA A 81 1.78 -21.46 -5.69
N ASP A 82 1.49 -20.54 -4.78
CA ASP A 82 1.17 -19.15 -5.11
C ASP A 82 2.38 -18.36 -5.61
N LEU A 83 3.60 -18.80 -5.27
CA LEU A 83 4.85 -18.18 -5.71
C LEU A 83 5.14 -18.43 -7.19
N SER A 84 4.58 -19.49 -7.78
CA SER A 84 4.84 -19.89 -9.18
C SER A 84 3.83 -19.33 -10.19
N SER A 85 2.64 -18.85 -9.74
CA SER A 85 1.57 -18.36 -10.63
C SER A 85 1.01 -17.01 -10.18
N LYS A 86 1.89 -16.02 -10.04
CA LYS A 86 1.48 -14.66 -9.65
C LYS A 86 0.62 -14.03 -10.75
N ASN A 87 -0.68 -13.85 -10.46
CA ASN A 87 -1.57 -13.01 -11.24
C ASN A 87 -2.63 -12.36 -10.33
N ASP A 88 -3.13 -11.19 -10.75
CA ASP A 88 -4.07 -10.36 -10.00
C ASP A 88 -5.33 -11.14 -9.55
N ARG A 89 -5.77 -12.14 -10.34
CA ARG A 89 -6.93 -12.99 -10.02
C ARG A 89 -6.66 -13.91 -8.84
N ASN A 90 -5.49 -14.53 -8.82
CA ASN A 90 -5.08 -15.42 -7.73
C ASN A 90 -4.85 -14.62 -6.44
N ASP A 91 -4.26 -13.43 -6.55
CA ASP A 91 -4.03 -12.55 -5.40
C ASP A 91 -5.36 -12.04 -4.80
N ALA A 92 -6.35 -11.69 -5.63
CA ALA A 92 -7.69 -11.32 -5.17
C ALA A 92 -8.42 -12.51 -4.52
N ALA A 93 -8.33 -13.72 -5.09
CA ALA A 93 -8.95 -14.92 -4.54
C ALA A 93 -8.31 -15.34 -3.21
N ARG A 94 -6.99 -15.22 -3.10
CA ARG A 94 -6.25 -15.45 -1.85
C ARG A 94 -6.71 -14.51 -0.75
N MET A 95 -6.86 -13.22 -1.05
CA MET A 95 -7.37 -12.24 -0.09
C MET A 95 -8.78 -12.58 0.38
N ALA A 96 -9.68 -12.98 -0.53
CA ALA A 96 -11.02 -13.40 -0.16
C ALA A 96 -11.02 -14.61 0.79
N LYS A 97 -10.20 -15.62 0.51
CA LYS A 97 -10.04 -16.79 1.40
C LYS A 97 -9.46 -16.42 2.76
N ALA A 98 -8.45 -15.53 2.79
CA ALA A 98 -7.82 -15.10 4.03
C ALA A 98 -8.79 -14.33 4.94
N ILE A 99 -9.73 -13.56 4.38
CA ILE A 99 -10.79 -12.91 5.18
C ILE A 99 -11.71 -13.98 5.76
N LEU A 100 -12.15 -14.92 4.95
CA LEU A 100 -13.09 -15.96 5.37
C LEU A 100 -12.51 -16.84 6.49
N SER A 101 -11.20 -17.12 6.43
CA SER A 101 -10.49 -17.89 7.48
C SER A 101 -10.06 -17.05 8.68
N HIS A 102 -10.38 -15.75 8.72
CA HIS A 102 -9.90 -14.81 9.74
C HIS A 102 -8.37 -14.68 9.85
N ASP A 103 -7.62 -15.03 8.80
CA ASP A 103 -6.16 -14.96 8.73
C ASP A 103 -5.63 -13.57 8.31
N VAL A 104 -6.50 -12.57 8.28
CA VAL A 104 -6.13 -11.19 7.94
C VAL A 104 -5.86 -10.41 9.22
N THR A 105 -4.68 -9.79 9.30
CA THR A 105 -4.39 -8.80 10.33
C THR A 105 -4.79 -7.41 9.83
N PRO A 106 -5.83 -6.78 10.39
CA PRO A 106 -6.25 -5.46 9.98
C PRO A 106 -5.21 -4.40 10.35
N VAL A 107 -4.98 -3.47 9.44
CA VAL A 107 -4.19 -2.25 9.67
C VAL A 107 -5.13 -1.16 10.13
N TRP A 108 -4.73 -0.43 11.17
CA TRP A 108 -5.46 0.76 11.58
C TRP A 108 -5.39 1.85 10.50
N VAL A 109 -6.55 2.35 10.09
CA VAL A 109 -6.67 3.42 9.11
C VAL A 109 -6.63 4.76 9.82
N PRO A 110 -5.60 5.60 9.62
CA PRO A 110 -5.51 6.92 10.24
C PRO A 110 -6.53 7.88 9.62
N SER A 111 -6.84 8.98 10.33
CA SER A 111 -7.54 10.08 9.68
C SER A 111 -6.66 10.72 8.58
N PRO A 112 -7.27 11.42 7.59
CA PRO A 112 -6.50 12.10 6.53
C PRO A 112 -5.45 13.07 7.07
N GLU A 113 -5.74 13.75 8.18
CA GLU A 113 -4.82 14.70 8.83
C GLU A 113 -3.60 13.97 9.41
N ILE A 114 -3.82 12.84 10.09
CA ILE A 114 -2.72 12.03 10.66
C ILE A 114 -1.90 11.38 9.56
N GLU A 115 -2.54 10.93 8.48
CA GLU A 115 -1.84 10.41 7.30
C GLU A 115 -0.95 11.48 6.68
N GLY A 116 -1.48 12.70 6.45
CA GLY A 116 -0.72 13.82 5.92
C GLY A 116 0.47 14.22 6.81
N LEU A 117 0.31 14.19 8.13
CA LEU A 117 1.42 14.44 9.06
C LEU A 117 2.50 13.36 8.99
N ARG A 118 2.12 12.09 8.85
CA ARG A 118 3.07 10.98 8.67
C ARG A 118 3.84 11.09 7.37
N ASP A 119 3.15 11.43 6.28
CA ASP A 119 3.76 11.61 4.96
C ASP A 119 4.73 12.79 4.96
N LEU A 120 4.37 13.90 5.59
CA LEU A 120 5.24 15.05 5.76
C LEU A 120 6.49 14.71 6.58
N ALA A 121 6.33 14.00 7.69
CA ALA A 121 7.44 13.56 8.53
C ALA A 121 8.38 12.60 7.76
N ALA A 122 7.83 11.67 7.00
CA ALA A 122 8.60 10.75 6.17
C ALA A 122 9.35 11.49 5.04
N ALA A 123 8.70 12.44 4.39
CA ALA A 123 9.31 13.28 3.35
C ALA A 123 10.45 14.12 3.91
N HIS A 124 10.26 14.74 5.09
CA HIS A 124 11.30 15.50 5.78
C HIS A 124 12.51 14.62 6.14
N ALA A 125 12.26 13.45 6.74
CA ALA A 125 13.33 12.52 7.09
C ALA A 125 14.11 12.05 5.84
N ALA A 126 13.43 11.76 4.74
CA ALA A 126 14.04 11.37 3.48
C ALA A 126 14.88 12.52 2.87
N ALA A 127 14.40 13.75 2.93
CA ALA A 127 15.14 14.93 2.45
C ALA A 127 16.41 15.14 3.28
N THR A 128 16.31 15.06 4.60
CA THR A 128 17.46 15.20 5.53
C THR A 128 18.50 14.11 5.27
N ALA A 129 18.10 12.86 5.11
CA ALA A 129 19.02 11.77 4.80
C ALA A 129 19.72 11.96 3.43
N ARG A 130 18.98 12.41 2.41
CA ARG A 130 19.56 12.73 1.10
C ARG A 130 20.57 13.88 1.16
N LEU A 131 20.28 14.92 1.93
CA LEU A 131 21.20 16.04 2.15
C LEU A 131 22.49 15.56 2.83
N ALA A 132 22.38 14.77 3.90
CA ALA A 132 23.52 14.19 4.59
C ALA A 132 24.39 13.33 3.64
N ALA A 133 23.76 12.45 2.86
CA ALA A 133 24.46 11.63 1.87
C ALA A 133 25.13 12.46 0.76
N ALA A 134 24.52 13.57 0.33
CA ALA A 134 25.11 14.49 -0.64
C ALA A 134 26.35 15.19 -0.06
N LYS A 135 26.28 15.66 1.18
CA LYS A 135 27.40 16.27 1.90
C LYS A 135 28.57 15.27 2.03
N GLN A 136 28.32 14.03 2.42
CA GLN A 136 29.34 13.00 2.52
C GLN A 136 30.01 12.68 1.17
N ARG A 137 29.23 12.60 0.09
CA ARG A 137 29.78 12.40 -1.26
C ARG A 137 30.66 13.56 -1.70
N LEU A 138 30.25 14.80 -1.41
CA LEU A 138 31.06 15.98 -1.73
C LEU A 138 32.38 15.94 -0.97
N LEU A 139 32.38 15.70 0.34
CA LEU A 139 33.59 15.58 1.15
C LEU A 139 34.54 14.50 0.66
N ALA A 140 33.98 13.31 0.31
CA ALA A 140 34.77 12.22 -0.25
C ALA A 140 35.42 12.60 -1.60
N PHE A 141 34.68 13.28 -2.48
CA PHE A 141 35.23 13.77 -3.74
C PHE A 141 36.35 14.78 -3.54
N LEU A 142 36.17 15.74 -2.64
CA LEU A 142 37.18 16.75 -2.32
C LEU A 142 38.46 16.14 -1.71
N ALA A 143 38.30 15.13 -0.86
CA ALA A 143 39.41 14.37 -0.31
C ALA A 143 40.22 13.63 -1.39
N LEU A 144 39.49 12.96 -2.34
CA LEU A 144 40.13 12.24 -3.46
C LEU A 144 40.88 13.17 -4.43
N THR A 145 40.39 14.40 -4.63
CA THR A 145 40.99 15.37 -5.54
C THR A 145 42.08 16.19 -4.86
N CYS A 146 42.44 15.91 -3.60
CA CYS A 146 43.41 16.65 -2.81
C CYS A 146 43.14 18.17 -2.71
N VAL A 147 41.89 18.59 -2.86
CA VAL A 147 41.46 19.98 -2.67
C VAL A 147 41.53 20.29 -1.18
N LYS A 148 42.38 21.25 -0.82
CA LYS A 148 42.48 21.79 0.56
C LYS A 148 41.26 22.67 0.80
N ILE A 149 40.43 22.27 1.75
CA ILE A 149 39.27 23.04 2.20
C ILE A 149 39.64 23.65 3.55
N SER A 150 39.39 24.92 3.75
CA SER A 150 39.54 25.58 5.05
C SER A 150 38.51 25.08 6.06
N ASP A 151 38.81 25.15 7.35
CA ASP A 151 37.89 24.77 8.41
C ASP A 151 36.55 25.55 8.36
N THR A 152 36.58 26.76 7.86
CA THR A 152 35.39 27.60 7.70
C THR A 152 34.48 27.10 6.59
N GLU A 153 35.05 26.71 5.45
CA GLU A 153 34.31 26.12 4.33
C GLU A 153 33.76 24.74 4.71
N LEU A 154 34.55 23.93 5.44
CA LEU A 154 34.12 22.62 5.93
C LEU A 154 32.92 22.77 6.88
N ARG A 155 32.94 23.73 7.79
CA ARG A 155 31.81 24.05 8.66
C ARG A 155 30.55 24.46 7.86
N GLY A 156 30.72 25.29 6.82
CA GLY A 156 29.62 25.70 5.94
C GLY A 156 28.95 24.52 5.20
N ILE A 157 29.73 23.47 4.87
CA ILE A 157 29.19 22.23 4.27
C ILE A 157 28.47 21.37 5.31
N MET A 158 28.96 21.31 6.54
CA MET A 158 28.50 20.42 7.60
C MET A 158 27.29 20.95 8.38
N LEU A 159 27.15 22.26 8.49
CA LEU A 159 26.03 22.90 9.20
C LEU A 159 24.74 22.84 8.34
N PRO A 160 23.55 22.71 8.99
CA PRO A 160 22.26 22.75 8.30
C PRO A 160 21.95 24.08 7.67
#